data_9269d4377c32db8e661583bd7a576bc3
#
_entry.id   9269d4377c32db8e661583bd7a576bc3
#
_cell.length_a   1.000
_cell.length_b   1.000
_cell.length_c   1.000
_cell.angle_alpha   90.00
_cell.angle_beta   90.00
_cell.angle_gamma   90.00
#
_symmetry.space_group_name_H-M   'P 1'
#
loop_
_entity.id
_entity.type
_entity.pdbx_description
1 polymer ?
#
loop_
_entity_poly.entity_id
_entity_poly.type
_entity_poly.pdbx_seq_one_letter_code
_entity_poly.pdbx_strand_id
1 'polypeptide(L)'
;AEYEAAKARMDAGDSSLMKPFFNTIRAETWKDDIEPSNPKQLEKRAEPYQLRIAPRGVITITAGVDVQADRLELTAWGWGADEEAWIVDRDVFYGNPALLEVWGQLLERVRAPIQREDGARLNIAAVGVDSGGHWTHEVYQFCRVNAHRHVFAIKGNAYPNRPILAKPSMVDVNFKGELSKEGCKLWHVGTVAAKHLLYRRLQLESPGPGYIHFSAGLTPDFYEQLTAERWRTIYHKGKKPRSEWTKDPGKRNEELDKAVYAMAAAHYCGIPKFKAPDWERLEKLNTASIQPRAEASVKTQPVAAQSVSAPRVLSKGLRR
;
A
#
# COMPACT_ATOMS: atom_id res chain seq x y z
N ALA A 1 5.26 29.95 13.26
CA ALA A 1 5.47 29.07 12.10
C ALA A 1 5.49 27.60 12.51
N GLU A 2 6.40 27.14 13.41
CA GLU A 2 6.51 25.73 13.81
C GLU A 2 5.25 25.19 14.51
N TYR A 3 4.67 25.99 15.42
CA TYR A 3 3.41 25.63 16.10
C TYR A 3 2.25 25.48 15.10
N GLU A 4 2.12 26.40 14.15
CA GLU A 4 1.06 26.35 13.14
C GLU A 4 1.20 25.13 12.23
N ALA A 5 2.44 24.77 11.83
CA ALA A 5 2.72 23.57 11.09
C ALA A 5 2.38 22.29 11.88
N ALA A 6 2.75 22.26 13.18
CA ALA A 6 2.44 21.15 14.06
C ALA A 6 0.93 21.03 14.30
N LYS A 7 0.21 22.16 14.42
CA LYS A 7 -1.24 22.19 14.57
C LYS A 7 -1.95 21.69 13.32
N ALA A 8 -1.57 22.18 12.15
CA ALA A 8 -2.16 21.72 10.87
C ALA A 8 -2.01 20.21 10.70
N ARG A 9 -0.87 19.62 11.04
CA ARG A 9 -0.70 18.16 11.02
C ARG A 9 -1.53 17.46 12.09
N MET A 10 -1.67 18.03 13.25
CA MET A 10 -2.53 17.47 14.30
C MET A 10 -4.00 17.48 13.87
N ASP A 11 -4.46 18.56 13.22
CA ASP A 11 -5.82 18.66 12.69
C ASP A 11 -6.06 17.63 11.55
N ALA A 12 -5.00 17.24 10.83
CA ALA A 12 -5.00 16.11 9.88
C ALA A 12 -4.76 14.73 10.54
N GLY A 13 -4.89 14.62 11.87
CA GLY A 13 -4.73 13.38 12.64
C GLY A 13 -3.29 13.03 13.03
N ASP A 14 -2.27 13.77 12.56
CA ASP A 14 -0.86 13.49 12.88
C ASP A 14 -0.32 14.36 14.03
N SER A 15 -0.29 13.80 15.23
CA SER A 15 0.25 14.48 16.43
C SER A 15 1.76 14.38 16.61
N SER A 16 2.49 13.83 15.66
CA SER A 16 3.93 13.54 15.79
C SER A 16 4.77 14.80 16.06
N LEU A 17 4.42 15.93 15.46
CA LEU A 17 5.09 17.22 15.70
C LEU A 17 4.58 17.93 16.96
N MET A 18 3.32 17.71 17.35
CA MET A 18 2.75 18.36 18.52
C MET A 18 3.25 17.75 19.85
N LYS A 19 3.51 16.44 19.89
CA LYS A 19 4.05 15.75 21.09
C LYS A 19 5.35 16.36 21.62
N PRO A 20 6.41 16.55 20.79
CA PRO A 20 7.63 17.23 21.24
C PRO A 20 7.36 18.64 21.74
N PHE A 21 6.48 19.36 21.06
CA PHE A 21 6.11 20.73 21.48
C PHE A 21 5.52 20.76 22.91
N PHE A 22 4.53 19.91 23.20
CA PHE A 22 3.96 19.82 24.55
C PHE A 22 4.98 19.36 25.58
N ASN A 23 5.72 18.28 25.28
CA ASN A 23 6.67 17.71 26.23
C ASN A 23 7.88 18.62 26.51
N THR A 24 8.36 19.37 25.51
CA THR A 24 9.61 20.14 25.61
C THR A 24 9.35 21.61 25.90
N ILE A 25 8.38 22.23 25.21
CA ILE A 25 8.15 23.69 25.34
C ILE A 25 7.18 24.01 26.45
N ARG A 26 6.09 23.20 26.58
CA ARG A 26 5.11 23.41 27.66
C ARG A 26 5.43 22.64 28.93
N ALA A 27 6.41 21.71 28.89
CA ALA A 27 6.73 20.81 30.00
C ALA A 27 5.52 20.01 30.52
N GLU A 28 4.55 19.77 29.67
CA GLU A 28 3.34 18.98 29.94
C GLU A 28 3.47 17.59 29.35
N THR A 29 3.07 16.55 30.08
CA THR A 29 3.08 15.19 29.54
C THR A 29 1.97 15.02 28.53
N TRP A 30 2.33 14.72 27.27
CA TRP A 30 1.38 14.37 26.22
C TRP A 30 0.63 13.08 26.58
N LYS A 31 -0.68 13.11 26.56
CA LYS A 31 -1.52 11.92 26.70
C LYS A 31 -2.06 11.53 25.30
N ASP A 32 -1.87 10.26 24.95
CA ASP A 32 -2.46 9.69 23.75
C ASP A 32 -3.88 9.19 24.08
N ASP A 33 -4.84 10.10 24.09
CA ASP A 33 -6.25 9.71 24.16
C ASP A 33 -6.70 9.32 22.76
N ILE A 34 -6.89 8.01 22.55
CA ILE A 34 -7.34 7.45 21.28
C ILE A 34 -8.69 6.81 21.51
N GLU A 35 -9.70 7.45 20.96
CA GLU A 35 -11.06 6.93 21.03
C GLU A 35 -11.23 5.74 20.07
N PRO A 36 -11.95 4.70 20.47
CA PRO A 36 -12.27 3.59 19.60
C PRO A 36 -13.23 4.06 18.49
N SER A 37 -12.92 3.72 17.25
CA SER A 37 -13.80 3.99 16.11
C SER A 37 -14.95 2.99 16.06
N ASN A 38 -16.15 3.46 15.73
CA ASN A 38 -17.34 2.62 15.60
C ASN A 38 -17.45 2.11 14.14
N PRO A 39 -17.36 0.79 13.89
CA PRO A 39 -17.40 0.25 12.52
C PRO A 39 -18.69 0.63 11.77
N LYS A 40 -19.85 0.66 12.43
CA LYS A 40 -21.13 1.04 11.80
C LYS A 40 -21.19 2.53 11.41
N GLN A 41 -20.51 3.40 12.14
CA GLN A 41 -20.42 4.81 11.76
C GLN A 41 -19.50 5.00 10.55
N LEU A 42 -18.41 4.26 10.47
CA LEU A 42 -17.53 4.27 9.30
C LEU A 42 -18.23 3.71 8.07
N GLU A 43 -18.98 2.62 8.20
CA GLU A 43 -19.78 2.04 7.12
C GLU A 43 -20.77 3.06 6.53
N LYS A 44 -21.43 3.88 7.36
CA LYS A 44 -22.34 4.94 6.90
C LYS A 44 -21.66 6.05 6.09
N ARG A 45 -20.31 6.15 6.15
CA ARG A 45 -19.50 7.08 5.38
C ARG A 45 -19.11 6.52 4.01
N ALA A 46 -19.59 5.31 3.65
CA ALA A 46 -19.29 4.71 2.37
C ALA A 46 -19.81 5.58 1.21
N GLU A 47 -18.96 5.78 0.22
CA GLU A 47 -19.19 6.62 -0.95
C GLU A 47 -19.48 5.77 -2.20
N PRO A 48 -20.21 6.29 -3.18
CA PRO A 48 -20.70 5.50 -4.31
C PRO A 48 -19.64 5.21 -5.38
N TYR A 49 -18.35 5.05 -5.00
CA TYR A 49 -17.34 4.54 -5.91
C TYR A 49 -17.10 3.05 -5.69
N GLN A 50 -16.69 2.37 -6.75
CA GLN A 50 -16.43 0.93 -6.71
C GLN A 50 -14.93 0.64 -6.51
N LEU A 51 -14.64 -0.50 -5.91
CA LEU A 51 -13.26 -0.98 -5.87
C LEU A 51 -12.72 -1.15 -7.30
N ARG A 52 -11.44 -0.83 -7.50
CA ARG A 52 -10.72 -0.77 -8.78
C ARG A 52 -11.13 0.34 -9.75
N ILE A 53 -12.02 1.23 -9.29
CA ILE A 53 -12.27 2.51 -9.93
C ILE A 53 -11.93 3.60 -8.92
N ALA A 54 -10.74 4.15 -9.03
CA ALA A 54 -10.25 5.16 -8.10
C ALA A 54 -10.92 6.51 -8.34
N PRO A 55 -11.41 7.19 -7.30
CA PRO A 55 -11.88 8.57 -7.40
C PRO A 55 -10.79 9.51 -7.93
N ARG A 56 -11.19 10.63 -8.52
CA ARG A 56 -10.27 11.59 -9.14
C ARG A 56 -9.22 12.15 -8.18
N GLY A 57 -9.53 12.25 -6.89
CA GLY A 57 -8.59 12.70 -5.86
C GLY A 57 -7.38 11.78 -5.64
N VAL A 58 -7.46 10.53 -6.12
CA VAL A 58 -6.36 9.57 -5.99
C VAL A 58 -5.26 9.88 -7.01
N ILE A 59 -4.05 10.13 -6.52
CA ILE A 59 -2.88 10.47 -7.33
C ILE A 59 -1.84 9.35 -7.33
N THR A 60 -1.70 8.62 -6.23
CA THR A 60 -0.80 7.46 -6.14
C THR A 60 -1.41 6.36 -5.28
N ILE A 61 -0.94 5.13 -5.40
CA ILE A 61 -1.52 3.98 -4.71
C ILE A 61 -0.40 3.18 -4.03
N THR A 62 -0.63 2.77 -2.79
CA THR A 62 0.19 1.78 -2.08
C THR A 62 -0.66 0.64 -1.56
N ALA A 63 -0.06 -0.51 -1.25
CA ALA A 63 -0.80 -1.64 -0.74
C ALA A 63 -0.12 -2.30 0.46
N GLY A 64 -0.95 -2.87 1.32
CA GLY A 64 -0.54 -3.79 2.38
C GLY A 64 -1.02 -5.20 2.07
N VAL A 65 -0.16 -6.17 2.34
CA VAL A 65 -0.47 -7.60 2.19
C VAL A 65 -0.23 -8.30 3.52
N ASP A 66 -1.25 -9.00 3.97
CA ASP A 66 -1.19 -9.88 5.13
C ASP A 66 -1.11 -11.34 4.66
N VAL A 67 -0.28 -12.14 5.33
CA VAL A 67 0.01 -13.53 4.96
C VAL A 67 -0.52 -14.48 6.04
N GLN A 68 -1.59 -15.17 5.71
CA GLN A 68 -2.25 -16.12 6.59
C GLN A 68 -1.81 -17.58 6.31
N ALA A 69 -2.31 -18.54 7.09
CA ALA A 69 -1.94 -19.93 6.94
C ALA A 69 -2.34 -20.55 5.58
N ASP A 70 -3.44 -20.06 5.00
CA ASP A 70 -4.14 -20.64 3.85
C ASP A 70 -4.49 -19.62 2.76
N ARG A 71 -4.02 -18.38 2.87
CA ARG A 71 -4.35 -17.30 1.94
C ARG A 71 -3.42 -16.10 2.06
N LEU A 72 -3.43 -15.25 1.05
CA LEU A 72 -2.87 -13.91 1.08
C LEU A 72 -4.01 -12.90 0.98
N GLU A 73 -3.95 -11.83 1.76
CA GLU A 73 -4.95 -10.76 1.73
C GLU A 73 -4.29 -9.43 1.35
N LEU A 74 -4.84 -8.73 0.37
CA LEU A 74 -4.37 -7.43 -0.10
C LEU A 74 -5.41 -6.36 0.16
N THR A 75 -4.97 -5.18 0.59
CA THR A 75 -5.78 -3.95 0.55
C THR A 75 -4.92 -2.82 0.00
N ALA A 76 -5.42 -2.13 -1.05
CA ALA A 76 -4.76 -1.01 -1.68
C ALA A 76 -5.40 0.31 -1.28
N TRP A 77 -4.54 1.27 -0.96
CA TRP A 77 -4.87 2.62 -0.52
C TRP A 77 -4.43 3.62 -1.57
N GLY A 78 -5.37 4.41 -2.07
CA GLY A 78 -5.12 5.59 -2.87
C GLY A 78 -4.78 6.78 -1.98
N TRP A 79 -3.87 7.64 -2.43
CA TRP A 79 -3.42 8.83 -1.73
C TRP A 79 -3.53 10.04 -2.64
N GLY A 80 -4.04 11.12 -2.09
CA GLY A 80 -4.12 12.44 -2.70
C GLY A 80 -3.38 13.49 -1.88
N ALA A 81 -3.60 14.76 -2.22
CA ALA A 81 -2.98 15.89 -1.54
C ALA A 81 -3.21 15.82 -0.02
N ASP A 82 -2.21 16.26 0.75
CA ASP A 82 -2.24 16.31 2.21
C ASP A 82 -2.58 14.96 2.88
N GLU A 83 -2.21 13.84 2.22
CA GLU A 83 -2.44 12.47 2.69
C GLU A 83 -3.94 12.10 2.84
N GLU A 84 -4.84 12.78 2.14
CA GLU A 84 -6.22 12.31 1.98
C GLU A 84 -6.19 10.93 1.31
N ALA A 85 -7.00 9.98 1.78
CA ALA A 85 -6.83 8.57 1.43
C ALA A 85 -8.15 7.89 1.04
N TRP A 86 -8.08 6.90 0.14
CA TRP A 86 -9.22 6.11 -0.36
C TRP A 86 -8.89 4.63 -0.32
N ILE A 87 -9.84 3.79 0.09
CA ILE A 87 -9.72 2.35 -0.10
C ILE A 87 -10.11 2.03 -1.53
N VAL A 88 -9.13 1.70 -2.38
CA VAL A 88 -9.34 1.55 -3.84
C VAL A 88 -9.34 0.11 -4.33
N ASP A 89 -8.82 -0.83 -3.55
CA ASP A 89 -8.86 -2.25 -3.89
C ASP A 89 -8.77 -3.13 -2.64
N ARG A 90 -9.41 -4.29 -2.68
CA ARG A 90 -9.35 -5.35 -1.67
C ARG A 90 -9.51 -6.70 -2.34
N ASP A 91 -8.63 -7.64 -2.02
CA ASP A 91 -8.73 -8.99 -2.57
C ASP A 91 -8.17 -10.04 -1.59
N VAL A 92 -8.62 -11.27 -1.73
CA VAL A 92 -8.20 -12.44 -0.95
C VAL A 92 -7.85 -13.57 -1.91
N PHE A 93 -6.61 -14.04 -1.86
CA PHE A 93 -6.08 -15.12 -2.69
C PHE A 93 -5.98 -16.38 -1.84
N TYR A 94 -6.94 -17.28 -1.99
CA TYR A 94 -6.94 -18.55 -1.27
C TYR A 94 -5.95 -19.53 -1.89
N GLY A 95 -5.15 -20.17 -1.06
CA GLY A 95 -4.16 -21.16 -1.45
C GLY A 95 -3.06 -21.30 -0.41
N ASN A 96 -2.29 -22.39 -0.51
CA ASN A 96 -1.17 -22.63 0.39
C ASN A 96 0.01 -21.70 0.04
N PRO A 97 0.45 -20.80 0.96
CA PRO A 97 1.57 -19.90 0.69
C PRO A 97 2.93 -20.59 0.50
N ALA A 98 3.05 -21.90 0.78
CA ALA A 98 4.22 -22.68 0.38
C ALA A 98 4.31 -22.86 -1.16
N LEU A 99 3.21 -22.64 -1.89
CA LEU A 99 3.13 -22.83 -3.33
C LEU A 99 3.22 -21.50 -4.08
N LEU A 100 3.91 -21.50 -5.22
CA LEU A 100 4.10 -20.27 -6.03
C LEU A 100 2.81 -19.76 -6.66
N GLU A 101 1.78 -20.58 -6.77
CA GLU A 101 0.52 -20.24 -7.44
C GLU A 101 -0.18 -19.05 -6.78
N VAL A 102 -0.35 -19.06 -5.46
CA VAL A 102 -1.02 -17.98 -4.73
C VAL A 102 -0.22 -16.67 -4.81
N TRP A 103 1.11 -16.74 -4.82
CA TRP A 103 1.98 -15.58 -5.02
C TRP A 103 1.91 -15.05 -6.46
N GLY A 104 1.70 -15.94 -7.44
CA GLY A 104 1.43 -15.58 -8.83
C GLY A 104 0.15 -14.75 -8.96
N GLN A 105 -0.95 -15.18 -8.33
CA GLN A 105 -2.22 -14.44 -8.29
C GLN A 105 -2.06 -13.06 -7.65
N LEU A 106 -1.37 -12.98 -6.51
CA LEU A 106 -1.05 -11.72 -5.86
C LEU A 106 -0.23 -10.80 -6.79
N LEU A 107 0.79 -11.34 -7.46
CA LEU A 107 1.63 -10.56 -8.37
C LEU A 107 0.85 -10.02 -9.56
N GLU A 108 -0.03 -10.81 -10.14
CA GLU A 108 -0.92 -10.38 -11.22
C GLU A 108 -1.82 -9.22 -10.76
N ARG A 109 -2.39 -9.32 -9.54
CA ARG A 109 -3.20 -8.26 -8.96
C ARG A 109 -2.42 -6.98 -8.74
N VAL A 110 -1.19 -7.08 -8.20
CA VAL A 110 -0.29 -5.93 -7.96
C VAL A 110 0.13 -5.26 -9.27
N ARG A 111 0.29 -6.04 -10.34
CA ARG A 111 0.69 -5.52 -11.67
C ARG A 111 -0.46 -4.91 -12.47
N ALA A 112 -1.67 -5.31 -12.17
CA ALA A 112 -2.85 -4.80 -12.87
C ALA A 112 -3.15 -3.36 -12.42
N PRO A 113 -3.13 -2.37 -13.33
CA PRO A 113 -3.41 -1.00 -12.97
C PRO A 113 -4.85 -0.83 -12.50
N ILE A 114 -5.04 0.12 -11.59
CA ILE A 114 -6.37 0.56 -11.15
C ILE A 114 -6.79 1.74 -12.03
N GLN A 115 -7.97 1.68 -12.60
CA GLN A 115 -8.50 2.74 -13.42
C GLN A 115 -9.02 3.88 -12.53
N ARG A 116 -8.67 5.14 -12.86
CA ARG A 116 -9.25 6.31 -12.22
C ARG A 116 -10.48 6.76 -13.03
N GLU A 117 -11.44 7.43 -12.39
CA GLU A 117 -12.70 7.89 -13.00
C GLU A 117 -12.52 8.71 -14.28
N ASP A 118 -11.40 9.44 -14.40
CA ASP A 118 -11.06 10.24 -15.59
C ASP A 118 -10.36 9.44 -16.70
N GLY A 119 -10.21 8.13 -16.53
CA GLY A 119 -9.56 7.24 -17.48
C GLY A 119 -8.05 7.04 -17.26
N ALA A 120 -7.42 7.73 -16.32
CA ALA A 120 -6.02 7.49 -15.95
C ALA A 120 -5.84 6.08 -15.40
N ARG A 121 -4.67 5.49 -15.67
CA ARG A 121 -4.30 4.14 -15.19
C ARG A 121 -3.22 4.27 -14.12
N LEU A 122 -3.58 4.00 -12.87
CA LEU A 122 -2.69 4.12 -11.73
C LEU A 122 -2.09 2.77 -11.38
N ASN A 123 -0.77 2.70 -11.32
CA ASN A 123 -0.08 1.52 -10.82
C ASN A 123 0.09 1.60 -9.30
N ILE A 124 0.16 0.45 -8.63
CA ILE A 124 0.55 0.40 -7.23
C ILE A 124 2.05 0.74 -7.14
N ALA A 125 2.36 1.85 -6.45
CA ALA A 125 3.71 2.41 -6.37
C ALA A 125 4.62 1.61 -5.43
N ALA A 126 4.05 1.03 -4.36
CA ALA A 126 4.79 0.18 -3.43
C ALA A 126 3.84 -0.77 -2.68
N VAL A 127 4.36 -1.94 -2.29
CA VAL A 127 3.63 -2.98 -1.58
C VAL A 127 4.44 -3.47 -0.38
N GLY A 128 3.88 -3.31 0.83
CA GLY A 128 4.43 -3.90 2.04
C GLY A 128 3.81 -5.27 2.31
N VAL A 129 4.63 -6.31 2.42
CA VAL A 129 4.19 -7.69 2.66
C VAL A 129 4.61 -8.13 4.05
N ASP A 130 3.66 -8.56 4.89
CA ASP A 130 3.97 -9.03 6.24
C ASP A 130 4.83 -10.28 6.22
N SER A 131 5.88 -10.26 7.03
CA SER A 131 6.79 -11.40 7.24
C SER A 131 6.78 -11.92 8.68
N GLY A 132 5.82 -11.48 9.48
CA GLY A 132 5.73 -11.82 10.91
C GLY A 132 5.21 -13.23 11.22
N GLY A 133 4.64 -13.93 10.23
CA GLY A 133 3.99 -15.24 10.39
C GLY A 133 4.88 -16.44 10.08
N HIS A 134 4.23 -17.56 9.76
CA HIS A 134 4.88 -18.84 9.49
C HIS A 134 5.61 -18.88 8.13
N TRP A 135 5.19 -18.06 7.17
CA TRP A 135 5.66 -18.04 5.77
C TRP A 135 6.76 -17.00 5.51
N THR A 136 7.58 -16.73 6.53
CA THR A 136 8.64 -15.70 6.47
C THR A 136 9.61 -15.91 5.31
N HIS A 137 9.99 -17.16 5.02
CA HIS A 137 10.93 -17.49 3.94
C HIS A 137 10.34 -17.19 2.56
N GLU A 138 9.10 -17.60 2.33
CA GLU A 138 8.34 -17.39 1.09
C GLU A 138 8.13 -15.89 0.85
N VAL A 139 7.80 -15.13 1.90
CA VAL A 139 7.72 -13.67 1.84
C VAL A 139 9.05 -13.05 1.41
N TYR A 140 10.17 -13.45 2.02
CA TYR A 140 11.48 -12.91 1.67
C TYR A 140 11.86 -13.24 0.23
N GLN A 141 11.60 -14.46 -0.24
CA GLN A 141 11.84 -14.85 -1.62
C GLN A 141 10.99 -14.02 -2.59
N PHE A 142 9.69 -13.90 -2.33
CA PHE A 142 8.77 -13.10 -3.14
C PHE A 142 9.20 -11.64 -3.22
N CYS A 143 9.48 -11.03 -2.07
CA CYS A 143 9.90 -9.62 -2.00
C CYS A 143 11.25 -9.38 -2.67
N ARG A 144 12.23 -10.30 -2.52
CA ARG A 144 13.54 -10.20 -3.17
C ARG A 144 13.41 -10.17 -4.70
N VAL A 145 12.64 -11.11 -5.27
CA VAL A 145 12.44 -11.21 -6.72
C VAL A 145 11.69 -9.98 -7.25
N ASN A 146 10.75 -9.44 -6.48
CA ASN A 146 9.91 -8.32 -6.88
C ASN A 146 10.38 -6.94 -6.33
N ALA A 147 11.58 -6.86 -5.77
CA ALA A 147 12.13 -5.62 -5.19
C ALA A 147 12.19 -4.45 -6.21
N HIS A 148 12.42 -4.75 -7.51
CA HIS A 148 12.40 -3.76 -8.60
C HIS A 148 11.03 -3.12 -8.84
N ARG A 149 9.97 -3.70 -8.24
CA ARG A 149 8.57 -3.18 -8.24
C ARG A 149 8.19 -2.55 -6.92
N HIS A 150 9.16 -2.27 -6.06
CA HIS A 150 8.92 -1.77 -4.70
C HIS A 150 8.02 -2.68 -3.86
N VAL A 151 8.08 -3.99 -4.08
CA VAL A 151 7.51 -5.02 -3.20
C VAL A 151 8.57 -5.35 -2.15
N PHE A 152 8.25 -5.17 -0.89
CA PHE A 152 9.23 -5.32 0.18
C PHE A 152 8.64 -5.98 1.44
N ALA A 153 9.50 -6.76 2.10
CA ALA A 153 9.13 -7.45 3.34
C ALA A 153 9.10 -6.46 4.52
N ILE A 154 8.08 -6.59 5.34
CA ILE A 154 7.90 -5.79 6.55
C ILE A 154 7.68 -6.68 7.76
N LYS A 155 8.04 -6.15 8.92
CA LYS A 155 7.75 -6.76 10.22
C LYS A 155 7.27 -5.72 11.20
N GLY A 156 6.12 -5.96 11.81
CA GLY A 156 5.55 -5.11 12.84
C GLY A 156 6.45 -5.04 14.08
N ASN A 157 6.53 -3.85 14.68
CA ASN A 157 7.25 -3.57 15.90
C ASN A 157 6.36 -2.75 16.83
N ALA A 158 5.93 -3.34 17.93
CA ALA A 158 5.01 -2.76 18.90
C ALA A 158 5.70 -1.89 19.98
N TYR A 159 7.00 -1.62 19.86
CA TYR A 159 7.68 -0.71 20.80
C TYR A 159 7.21 0.73 20.58
N PRO A 160 6.90 1.46 21.68
CA PRO A 160 6.59 2.89 21.60
C PRO A 160 7.72 3.70 20.97
N ASN A 161 7.41 4.85 20.38
CA ASN A 161 8.36 5.79 19.77
C ASN A 161 9.16 5.26 18.56
N ARG A 162 8.73 4.17 17.93
CA ARG A 162 9.27 3.75 16.64
C ARG A 162 8.59 4.53 15.52
N PRO A 163 9.35 5.01 14.51
CA PRO A 163 8.74 5.64 13.33
C PRO A 163 7.87 4.61 12.59
N ILE A 164 6.86 5.08 11.87
CA ILE A 164 5.97 4.22 11.06
C ILE A 164 6.79 3.32 10.12
N LEU A 165 7.84 3.86 9.49
CA LEU A 165 8.80 3.08 8.74
C LEU A 165 10.23 3.40 9.22
N ALA A 166 10.92 2.39 9.74
CA ALA A 166 12.33 2.50 10.13
C ALA A 166 13.26 2.12 8.96
N LYS A 167 14.57 2.37 9.11
CA LYS A 167 15.56 1.91 8.14
C LYS A 167 15.54 0.38 8.06
N PRO A 168 15.72 -0.20 6.86
CA PRO A 168 15.73 -1.66 6.71
C PRO A 168 16.99 -2.29 7.30
N SER A 169 16.84 -3.52 7.76
CA SER A 169 17.94 -4.44 8.02
C SER A 169 18.06 -5.47 6.91
N MET A 170 19.26 -5.97 6.65
CA MET A 170 19.43 -7.11 5.75
C MET A 170 19.12 -8.39 6.53
N VAL A 171 18.33 -9.27 5.94
CA VAL A 171 18.05 -10.60 6.46
C VAL A 171 18.58 -11.64 5.49
N ASP A 172 19.54 -12.40 5.94
CA ASP A 172 20.39 -13.27 5.12
C ASP A 172 20.11 -14.75 5.37
N VAL A 173 18.88 -15.10 5.70
CA VAL A 173 18.59 -16.49 6.08
C VAL A 173 18.01 -17.25 4.90
N ASN A 174 18.75 -18.26 4.42
CA ASN A 174 18.19 -19.31 3.60
C ASN A 174 17.47 -20.36 4.47
N PHE A 175 16.75 -21.30 3.84
CA PHE A 175 16.05 -22.40 4.53
C PHE A 175 16.92 -23.19 5.50
N LYS A 176 18.26 -23.21 5.34
CA LYS A 176 19.23 -23.92 6.18
C LYS A 176 19.87 -23.05 7.27
N GLY A 177 19.45 -21.79 7.40
CA GLY A 177 20.07 -20.85 8.35
C GLY A 177 21.43 -20.32 7.90
N GLU A 178 21.82 -20.54 6.64
CA GLU A 178 23.08 -20.05 6.09
C GLU A 178 22.93 -18.62 5.58
N LEU A 179 23.97 -17.81 5.76
CA LEU A 179 24.01 -16.43 5.25
C LEU A 179 23.97 -16.45 3.70
N SER A 180 22.96 -15.82 3.16
CA SER A 180 22.85 -15.59 1.70
C SER A 180 23.47 -14.27 1.33
N LYS A 181 24.39 -14.23 0.35
CA LYS A 181 24.98 -13.00 -0.16
C LYS A 181 23.97 -12.07 -0.84
N GLU A 182 22.76 -12.57 -1.12
CA GLU A 182 21.65 -11.86 -1.75
C GLU A 182 20.45 -11.75 -0.81
N GLY A 183 20.64 -11.24 0.40
CA GLY A 183 19.61 -11.12 1.42
C GLY A 183 18.43 -10.24 1.00
N CYS A 184 17.29 -10.43 1.68
CA CYS A 184 16.13 -9.58 1.55
C CYS A 184 16.24 -8.36 2.48
N LYS A 185 15.83 -7.17 2.03
CA LYS A 185 15.66 -6.00 2.89
C LYS A 185 14.39 -6.15 3.70
N LEU A 186 14.52 -6.25 5.02
CA LEU A 186 13.40 -6.28 5.96
C LEU A 186 13.19 -4.89 6.56
N TRP A 187 12.01 -4.34 6.39
CA TRP A 187 11.63 -3.06 6.94
C TRP A 187 10.84 -3.23 8.24
N HIS A 188 11.20 -2.48 9.27
CA HIS A 188 10.49 -2.50 10.54
C HIS A 188 9.43 -1.40 10.58
N VAL A 189 8.19 -1.79 10.90
CA VAL A 189 7.04 -0.90 10.97
C VAL A 189 6.67 -0.63 12.42
N GLY A 190 6.72 0.63 12.84
CA GLY A 190 6.25 1.06 14.15
C GLY A 190 4.73 1.01 14.24
N THR A 191 4.18 -0.14 14.61
CA THR A 191 2.73 -0.40 14.59
C THR A 191 1.96 0.51 15.56
N VAL A 192 2.57 0.90 16.69
CA VAL A 192 1.94 1.84 17.63
C VAL A 192 1.71 3.20 16.96
N ALA A 193 2.73 3.78 16.34
CA ALA A 193 2.63 5.07 15.68
C ALA A 193 1.65 5.04 14.50
N ALA A 194 1.70 3.98 13.70
CA ALA A 194 0.80 3.80 12.55
C ALA A 194 -0.67 3.67 13.00
N LYS A 195 -0.95 2.83 13.99
CA LYS A 195 -2.32 2.66 14.53
C LYS A 195 -2.84 3.94 15.19
N HIS A 196 -1.99 4.69 15.92
CA HIS A 196 -2.37 5.99 16.47
C HIS A 196 -2.78 6.98 15.38
N LEU A 197 -1.96 7.10 14.32
CA LEU A 197 -2.27 7.97 13.18
C LEU A 197 -3.57 7.53 12.49
N LEU A 198 -3.70 6.23 12.20
CA LEU A 198 -4.88 5.68 11.54
C LEU A 198 -6.17 5.96 12.34
N TYR A 199 -6.19 5.62 13.63
CA TYR A 199 -7.39 5.81 14.44
C TYR A 199 -7.79 7.28 14.58
N ARG A 200 -6.85 8.21 14.66
CA ARG A 200 -7.15 9.64 14.63
C ARG A 200 -7.75 10.07 13.29
N ARG A 201 -7.21 9.58 12.18
CA ARG A 201 -7.76 9.83 10.84
C ARG A 201 -9.16 9.25 10.66
N LEU A 202 -9.46 8.12 11.29
CA LEU A 202 -10.81 7.54 11.30
C LEU A 202 -11.84 8.42 12.03
N GLN A 203 -11.39 9.30 12.94
CA GLN A 203 -12.27 10.25 13.66
C GLN A 203 -12.55 11.53 12.85
N LEU A 204 -11.83 11.79 11.77
CA LEU A 204 -12.10 12.96 10.94
C LEU A 204 -13.50 12.82 10.29
N GLU A 205 -14.30 13.89 10.39
CA GLU A 205 -15.71 13.86 9.97
C GLU A 205 -15.92 14.40 8.56
N SER A 206 -14.96 15.17 8.04
CA SER A 206 -15.08 15.86 6.76
C SER A 206 -13.90 15.55 5.83
N PRO A 207 -14.11 15.43 4.52
CA PRO A 207 -13.05 15.32 3.52
C PRO A 207 -12.00 16.42 3.65
N GLY A 208 -10.75 16.07 3.35
CA GLY A 208 -9.61 16.97 3.42
C GLY A 208 -8.37 16.27 3.97
N PRO A 209 -7.38 17.03 4.50
CA PRO A 209 -6.11 16.49 4.97
C PRO A 209 -6.26 15.29 5.90
N GLY A 210 -5.70 14.15 5.53
CA GLY A 210 -5.71 12.92 6.31
C GLY A 210 -7.04 12.15 6.37
N TYR A 211 -8.13 12.66 5.77
CA TYR A 211 -9.43 11.98 5.77
C TYR A 211 -9.36 10.65 5.00
N ILE A 212 -10.14 9.66 5.46
CA ILE A 212 -10.19 8.35 4.84
C ILE A 212 -11.58 8.10 4.24
N HIS A 213 -11.62 7.91 2.92
CA HIS A 213 -12.79 7.59 2.15
C HIS A 213 -12.97 6.08 2.01
N PHE A 214 -14.19 5.61 2.05
CA PHE A 214 -14.55 4.20 1.97
C PHE A 214 -15.45 3.95 0.76
N SER A 215 -15.12 2.92 -0.02
CA SER A 215 -15.94 2.46 -1.14
C SER A 215 -17.24 1.81 -0.66
N ALA A 216 -18.35 2.04 -1.36
CA ALA A 216 -19.59 1.29 -1.16
C ALA A 216 -19.46 -0.22 -1.46
N GLY A 217 -18.37 -0.64 -2.09
CA GLY A 217 -18.07 -2.06 -2.33
C GLY A 217 -17.44 -2.80 -1.13
N LEU A 218 -17.19 -2.10 -0.01
CA LEU A 218 -16.64 -2.72 1.20
C LEU A 218 -17.75 -3.39 2.03
N THR A 219 -17.42 -4.52 2.63
CA THR A 219 -18.36 -5.28 3.46
C THR A 219 -18.30 -4.84 4.93
N PRO A 220 -19.34 -5.07 5.76
CA PRO A 220 -19.30 -4.80 7.20
C PRO A 220 -18.08 -5.41 7.91
N ASP A 221 -17.68 -6.62 7.51
CA ASP A 221 -16.48 -7.32 8.04
C ASP A 221 -15.20 -6.49 7.87
N PHE A 222 -15.06 -5.73 6.77
CA PHE A 222 -13.94 -4.82 6.57
C PHE A 222 -13.83 -3.80 7.71
N TYR A 223 -14.91 -3.14 8.05
CA TYR A 223 -14.93 -2.10 9.09
C TYR A 223 -14.71 -2.69 10.49
N GLU A 224 -15.26 -3.88 10.74
CA GLU A 224 -15.06 -4.59 12.01
C GLU A 224 -13.58 -4.96 12.20
N GLN A 225 -12.92 -5.46 11.18
CA GLN A 225 -11.49 -5.78 11.22
C GLN A 225 -10.61 -4.53 11.31
N LEU A 226 -10.95 -3.46 10.58
CA LEU A 226 -10.20 -2.20 10.62
C LEU A 226 -10.20 -1.56 12.00
N THR A 227 -11.28 -1.75 12.77
CA THR A 227 -11.47 -1.16 14.11
C THR A 227 -11.39 -2.20 15.23
N ALA A 228 -10.80 -3.36 14.97
CA ALA A 228 -10.81 -4.50 15.91
C ALA A 228 -9.99 -4.29 17.18
N GLU A 229 -9.04 -3.37 17.17
CA GLU A 229 -8.16 -3.13 18.30
C GLU A 229 -8.50 -1.85 19.06
N ARG A 230 -8.09 -1.81 20.33
CA ARG A 230 -8.28 -0.66 21.23
C ARG A 230 -6.99 -0.37 21.97
N TRP A 231 -6.70 0.92 22.17
CA TRP A 231 -5.59 1.36 22.99
C TRP A 231 -5.99 1.25 24.46
N ARG A 232 -5.28 0.41 25.26
CA ARG A 232 -5.59 0.16 26.66
C ARG A 232 -4.34 0.21 27.53
N THR A 233 -4.48 0.75 28.74
CA THR A 233 -3.46 0.64 29.77
C THR A 233 -3.63 -0.65 30.53
N ILE A 234 -2.61 -1.50 30.51
CA ILE A 234 -2.59 -2.80 31.19
C ILE A 234 -1.77 -2.68 32.45
N TYR A 235 -2.34 -3.18 33.52
CA TYR A 235 -1.75 -3.19 34.85
C TYR A 235 -1.32 -4.63 35.22
N HIS A 236 -0.02 -4.82 35.41
CA HIS A 236 0.52 -6.08 35.94
C HIS A 236 1.04 -5.88 37.35
N LYS A 237 0.74 -6.84 38.26
CA LYS A 237 1.23 -6.80 39.64
C LYS A 237 2.77 -6.69 39.65
N GLY A 238 3.32 -5.69 40.35
CA GLY A 238 4.76 -5.48 40.47
C GLY A 238 5.46 -4.86 39.25
N LYS A 239 4.73 -4.45 38.21
CA LYS A 239 5.29 -3.77 37.02
C LYS A 239 4.65 -2.40 36.83
N LYS A 240 5.38 -1.50 36.16
CA LYS A 240 4.80 -0.22 35.74
C LYS A 240 3.67 -0.45 34.74
N PRO A 241 2.57 0.33 34.80
CA PRO A 241 1.52 0.29 33.81
C PRO A 241 2.10 0.49 32.39
N ARG A 242 1.58 -0.26 31.44
CA ARG A 242 1.98 -0.17 30.03
C ARG A 242 0.75 -0.02 29.16
N SER A 243 0.73 0.95 28.27
CA SER A 243 -0.34 1.08 27.28
C SER A 243 0.05 0.33 26.00
N GLU A 244 -0.91 -0.42 25.46
CA GLU A 244 -0.72 -1.20 24.24
C GLU A 244 -2.03 -1.37 23.46
N TRP A 245 -1.91 -1.64 22.17
CA TRP A 245 -3.02 -2.04 21.32
C TRP A 245 -3.42 -3.47 21.64
N THR A 246 -4.70 -3.68 21.91
CA THR A 246 -5.26 -4.99 22.26
C THR A 246 -6.48 -5.29 21.44
N LYS A 247 -6.65 -6.54 21.08
CA LYS A 247 -7.79 -7.09 20.35
C LYS A 247 -8.58 -8.02 21.26
N ASP A 248 -9.89 -8.02 21.18
CA ASP A 248 -10.70 -9.01 21.87
C ASP A 248 -10.44 -10.41 21.28
N PRO A 249 -10.42 -11.47 22.10
CA PRO A 249 -10.18 -12.83 21.62
C PRO A 249 -11.14 -13.24 20.49
N GLY A 250 -10.60 -13.92 19.48
CA GLY A 250 -11.38 -14.40 18.34
C GLY A 250 -11.74 -13.36 17.27
N LYS A 251 -11.51 -12.07 17.50
CA LYS A 251 -11.70 -11.06 16.46
C LYS A 251 -10.57 -11.09 15.44
N ARG A 252 -10.93 -10.90 14.18
CA ARG A 252 -10.00 -10.70 13.07
C ARG A 252 -9.57 -9.23 13.01
N ASN A 253 -8.34 -8.96 12.59
CA ASN A 253 -7.78 -7.60 12.43
C ASN A 253 -6.89 -7.45 11.18
N GLU A 254 -7.02 -8.34 10.23
CA GLU A 254 -6.16 -8.35 9.03
C GLU A 254 -6.29 -7.04 8.24
N GLU A 255 -7.49 -6.42 8.19
CA GLU A 255 -7.67 -5.11 7.53
C GLU A 255 -6.91 -4.00 8.25
N LEU A 256 -6.86 -4.02 9.58
CA LEU A 256 -6.06 -3.07 10.35
C LEU A 256 -4.57 -3.23 10.06
N ASP A 257 -4.08 -4.47 10.03
CA ASP A 257 -2.68 -4.75 9.76
C ASP A 257 -2.32 -4.38 8.31
N LYS A 258 -3.16 -4.71 7.31
CA LYS A 258 -2.99 -4.27 5.92
C LYS A 258 -3.00 -2.74 5.77
N ALA A 259 -3.85 -2.03 6.52
CA ALA A 259 -3.84 -0.56 6.56
C ALA A 259 -2.49 -0.02 7.07
N VAL A 260 -1.98 -0.57 8.16
CA VAL A 260 -0.66 -0.22 8.71
C VAL A 260 0.45 -0.47 7.68
N TYR A 261 0.36 -1.56 6.92
CA TYR A 261 1.35 -1.92 5.92
C TYR A 261 1.26 -1.05 4.66
N ALA A 262 0.06 -0.66 4.23
CA ALA A 262 -0.14 0.32 3.15
C ALA A 262 0.37 1.71 3.53
N MET A 263 0.18 2.13 4.80
CA MET A 263 0.78 3.37 5.34
C MET A 263 2.31 3.29 5.38
N ALA A 264 2.88 2.15 5.78
CA ALA A 264 4.33 1.94 5.71
C ALA A 264 4.86 2.03 4.27
N ALA A 265 4.11 1.51 3.30
CA ALA A 265 4.43 1.66 1.88
C ALA A 265 4.30 3.13 1.40
N ALA A 266 3.35 3.90 1.93
CA ALA A 266 3.27 5.34 1.68
C ALA A 266 4.51 6.08 2.22
N HIS A 267 4.96 5.73 3.43
CA HIS A 267 6.21 6.26 3.99
C HIS A 267 7.45 5.85 3.16
N TYR A 268 7.47 4.62 2.62
CA TYR A 268 8.51 4.17 1.71
C TYR A 268 8.58 5.03 0.45
N CYS A 269 7.44 5.42 -0.12
CA CYS A 269 7.34 6.33 -1.26
C CYS A 269 7.62 7.80 -0.90
N GLY A 270 7.75 8.14 0.39
CA GLY A 270 7.97 9.52 0.85
C GLY A 270 6.71 10.38 0.88
N ILE A 271 5.52 9.81 0.69
CA ILE A 271 4.23 10.52 0.62
C ILE A 271 4.02 11.52 1.77
N PRO A 272 4.31 11.20 3.06
CA PRO A 272 4.12 12.17 4.15
C PRO A 272 5.01 13.42 4.08
N LYS A 273 5.97 13.45 3.16
CA LYS A 273 6.87 14.59 2.92
C LYS A 273 6.54 15.36 1.65
N PHE A 274 5.58 14.89 0.88
CA PHE A 274 5.19 15.53 -0.37
C PHE A 274 4.61 16.92 -0.12
N LYS A 275 4.97 17.83 -1.00
CA LYS A 275 4.43 19.19 -1.07
C LYS A 275 3.63 19.35 -2.36
N ALA A 276 2.91 20.45 -2.50
CA ALA A 276 2.09 20.71 -3.68
C ALA A 276 2.81 20.42 -5.02
N PRO A 277 4.08 20.82 -5.25
CA PRO A 277 4.77 20.49 -6.51
C PRO A 277 4.97 19.00 -6.77
N ASP A 278 5.11 18.17 -5.71
CA ASP A 278 5.28 16.73 -5.84
C ASP A 278 3.97 16.08 -6.32
N TRP A 279 2.85 16.49 -5.73
CA TRP A 279 1.52 16.06 -6.13
C TRP A 279 1.17 16.50 -7.55
N GLU A 280 1.44 17.76 -7.91
CA GLU A 280 1.25 18.27 -9.27
C GLU A 280 2.05 17.50 -10.31
N ARG A 281 3.30 17.13 -9.98
CA ARG A 281 4.15 16.35 -10.88
C ARG A 281 3.57 14.96 -11.13
N LEU A 282 3.11 14.26 -10.07
CA LEU A 282 2.49 12.95 -10.20
C LEU A 282 1.17 13.03 -10.98
N GLU A 283 0.35 14.06 -10.73
CA GLU A 283 -0.91 14.27 -11.43
C GLU A 283 -0.69 14.51 -12.93
N LYS A 284 0.33 15.27 -13.30
CA LYS A 284 0.71 15.46 -14.72
C LYS A 284 1.12 14.15 -15.39
N LEU A 285 1.83 13.25 -14.67
CA LEU A 285 2.19 11.93 -15.18
C LEU A 285 0.96 11.05 -15.40
N ASN A 286 0.01 11.08 -14.45
CA ASN A 286 -1.23 10.32 -14.54
C ASN A 286 -2.09 10.79 -15.72
N THR A 287 -2.28 12.11 -15.88
CA THR A 287 -3.08 12.68 -16.95
C THR A 287 -2.46 12.52 -18.33
N ALA A 288 -1.13 12.51 -18.43
CA ALA A 288 -0.44 12.19 -19.69
C ALA A 288 -0.74 10.75 -20.18
N SER A 289 -1.12 9.85 -19.30
CA SER A 289 -1.53 8.49 -19.65
C SER A 289 -2.93 8.41 -20.30
N ILE A 290 -3.75 9.46 -20.15
CA ILE A 290 -5.11 9.54 -20.71
C ILE A 290 -5.08 9.94 -22.20
N GLN A 291 -4.07 10.69 -22.64
CA GLN A 291 -3.95 11.09 -24.04
C GLN A 291 -3.76 9.83 -24.89
N PRO A 292 -4.58 9.60 -25.94
CA PRO A 292 -4.34 8.53 -26.88
C PRO A 292 -2.91 8.74 -27.39
N ARG A 293 -2.07 7.73 -27.23
CA ARG A 293 -0.73 7.69 -27.82
C ARG A 293 -0.94 8.02 -29.29
N ALA A 294 -0.55 9.24 -29.72
CA ALA A 294 -0.67 9.69 -31.09
C ALA A 294 -0.13 8.54 -31.93
N GLU A 295 -0.97 7.96 -32.78
CA GLU A 295 -0.61 6.86 -33.64
C GLU A 295 0.71 7.24 -34.30
N ALA A 296 1.77 6.53 -33.94
CA ALA A 296 3.02 6.66 -34.67
C ALA A 296 2.63 6.39 -36.11
N SER A 297 2.57 7.45 -36.92
CA SER A 297 2.25 7.35 -38.32
C SER A 297 3.25 6.36 -38.91
N VAL A 298 2.77 5.13 -39.14
CA VAL A 298 3.47 4.14 -39.93
C VAL A 298 3.58 4.78 -41.29
N LYS A 299 4.73 5.41 -41.56
CA LYS A 299 5.09 5.79 -42.93
C LYS A 299 5.17 4.48 -43.69
N THR A 300 4.08 4.09 -44.31
CA THR A 300 4.04 3.08 -45.33
C THR A 300 4.89 3.63 -46.47
N GLN A 301 6.15 3.18 -46.51
CA GLN A 301 6.95 3.31 -47.73
C GLN A 301 6.24 2.49 -48.80
N PRO A 302 5.97 3.09 -49.97
CA PRO A 302 5.39 2.30 -51.07
C PRO A 302 6.40 1.22 -51.45
N VAL A 303 5.97 -0.02 -51.29
CA VAL A 303 6.70 -1.21 -51.79
C VAL A 303 6.76 -1.08 -53.29
N ALA A 304 7.94 -0.80 -53.83
CA ALA A 304 8.18 -0.81 -55.25
C ALA A 304 7.84 -2.23 -55.80
N ALA A 305 6.89 -2.28 -56.72
CA ALA A 305 6.52 -3.50 -57.39
C ALA A 305 7.73 -4.09 -58.12
N GLN A 306 8.29 -5.18 -57.60
CA GLN A 306 9.27 -5.97 -58.32
C GLN A 306 8.49 -6.77 -59.39
N SER A 307 8.78 -6.44 -60.64
CA SER A 307 8.28 -7.19 -61.81
C SER A 307 8.85 -8.63 -61.76
N VAL A 308 7.95 -9.58 -61.56
CA VAL A 308 8.28 -11.00 -61.68
C VAL A 308 8.41 -11.35 -63.18
N SER A 309 9.62 -11.56 -63.64
CA SER A 309 9.88 -12.13 -64.99
C SER A 309 9.48 -13.59 -65.00
N ALA A 310 8.63 -13.98 -65.98
CA ALA A 310 8.17 -15.33 -66.16
C ALA A 310 9.32 -16.32 -66.50
N PRO A 311 9.27 -17.56 -66.04
CA PRO A 311 10.30 -18.54 -66.34
C PRO A 311 10.24 -19.00 -67.82
N ARG A 312 11.37 -18.93 -68.50
CA ARG A 312 11.55 -19.45 -69.88
C ARG A 312 11.51 -20.97 -69.81
N VAL A 313 10.53 -21.57 -70.53
CA VAL A 313 10.44 -23.01 -70.78
C VAL A 313 11.47 -23.38 -71.84
N LEU A 314 12.49 -24.15 -71.46
CA LEU A 314 13.40 -24.81 -72.44
C LEU A 314 12.86 -26.14 -72.79
N SER A 315 12.30 -26.30 -74.04
CA SER A 315 11.97 -27.53 -74.64
C SER A 315 13.21 -28.28 -75.04
N LYS A 316 13.51 -29.42 -74.44
CA LYS A 316 14.47 -30.41 -74.97
C LYS A 316 13.81 -31.25 -76.08
N GLY A 317 14.20 -31.02 -77.30
CA GLY A 317 13.86 -31.87 -78.40
C GLY A 317 14.47 -33.29 -78.26
N LEU A 318 13.67 -34.31 -78.37
CA LEU A 318 14.09 -35.66 -78.59
C LEU A 318 14.66 -35.79 -80.04
N ARG A 319 15.88 -36.30 -80.14
CA ARG A 319 16.34 -36.97 -81.32
C ARG A 319 16.74 -38.38 -80.94
N ARG A 320 16.17 -39.29 -81.67
CA ARG A 320 16.38 -40.74 -81.99
C ARG A 320 17.57 -41.40 -81.31
#